data_6781197917368d7cf5761374635d5058
#
_entry.id   6781197917368d7cf5761374635d5058
#
_cell.length_a   1.000
_cell.length_b   1.000
_cell.length_c   1.000
_cell.angle_alpha   90.00
_cell.angle_beta   90.00
_cell.angle_gamma   90.00
#
_symmetry.space_group_name_H-M   'P 1'
#
loop_
_entity.id
_entity.type
_entity.pdbx_description
1 polymer ?
#
loop_
_entity_poly.entity_id
_entity_poly.type
_entity_poly.pdbx_seq_one_letter_code
_entity_poly.pdbx_strand_id
1 'polypeptide(L)'
;MSEVYRALADPSRRKILQLLREKEMTAGEIAAHFELAKPTLSGHFAVLREAGLVAPEKVGTTITYRLNVSVLEEALLALMDGFRLGEARNLGEAKEQKP
;
A
#
# COMPACT_ATOMS: atom_id res chain seq x y z
N MET A 1 10.49 -1.73 -7.58
CA MET A 1 9.87 -0.52 -7.00
C MET A 1 8.80 0.11 -7.87
N SER A 2 8.94 0.07 -9.22
CA SER A 2 7.92 0.66 -10.10
C SER A 2 6.52 0.03 -9.93
N GLU A 3 6.46 -1.26 -9.66
CA GLU A 3 5.19 -1.95 -9.42
C GLU A 3 4.51 -1.44 -8.15
N VAL A 4 5.30 -1.11 -7.12
CA VAL A 4 4.77 -0.56 -5.88
C VAL A 4 4.17 0.82 -6.12
N TYR A 5 4.89 1.69 -6.80
CA TYR A 5 4.39 3.05 -7.10
C TYR A 5 3.14 3.00 -7.97
N ARG A 6 3.11 2.12 -8.95
CA ARG A 6 1.94 1.92 -9.78
C ARG A 6 0.73 1.48 -8.95
N ALA A 7 0.95 0.53 -8.03
CA ALA A 7 -0.11 0.05 -7.16
C ALA A 7 -0.65 1.17 -6.27
N LEU A 8 0.22 2.02 -5.77
CA LEU A 8 -0.16 3.13 -4.89
C LEU A 8 -0.81 4.31 -5.62
N ALA A 9 -0.73 4.34 -6.94
CA ALA A 9 -1.28 5.45 -7.73
C ALA A 9 -2.80 5.46 -7.80
N ASP A 10 -3.45 4.33 -7.52
CA ASP A 10 -4.91 4.20 -7.63
C ASP A 10 -5.58 4.35 -6.26
N PRO A 11 -6.62 5.20 -6.14
CA PRO A 11 -7.29 5.41 -4.85
C PRO A 11 -7.99 4.17 -4.30
N SER A 12 -8.54 3.32 -5.17
CA SER A 12 -9.18 2.08 -4.72
C SER A 12 -8.16 1.13 -4.10
N ARG A 13 -6.99 1.02 -4.73
CA ARG A 13 -5.91 0.19 -4.18
C ARG A 13 -5.39 0.72 -2.85
N ARG A 14 -5.25 2.05 -2.72
CA ARG A 14 -4.87 2.64 -1.43
C ARG A 14 -5.92 2.34 -0.36
N LYS A 15 -7.20 2.37 -0.71
CA LYS A 15 -8.28 2.04 0.23
C LYS A 15 -8.18 0.58 0.69
N ILE A 16 -7.87 -0.34 -0.22
CA ILE A 16 -7.66 -1.74 0.15
C ILE A 16 -6.55 -1.85 1.19
N LEU A 17 -5.41 -1.20 0.94
CA LEU A 17 -4.28 -1.23 1.87
C LEU A 17 -4.64 -0.62 3.22
N GLN A 18 -5.42 0.46 3.23
CA GLN A 18 -5.89 1.09 4.46
C GLN A 18 -6.78 0.16 5.28
N LEU A 19 -7.65 -0.60 4.61
CA LEU A 19 -8.48 -1.60 5.27
C LEU A 19 -7.61 -2.70 5.89
N LEU A 20 -6.63 -3.19 5.12
CA LEU A 20 -5.75 -4.26 5.57
C LEU A 20 -4.77 -3.83 6.65
N ARG A 21 -4.53 -2.54 6.79
CA ARG A 21 -3.74 -2.03 7.91
C ARG A 21 -4.41 -2.35 9.24
N GLU A 22 -5.72 -2.35 9.27
CA GLU A 22 -6.46 -2.59 10.51
C GLU A 22 -6.51 -4.08 10.87
N LYS A 23 -6.71 -4.93 9.87
CA LYS A 23 -6.74 -6.40 10.07
C LYS A 23 -6.70 -7.13 8.74
N GLU A 24 -6.35 -8.41 8.79
CA GLU A 24 -6.48 -9.30 7.64
C GLU A 24 -7.95 -9.39 7.25
N MET A 25 -8.21 -9.48 5.95
CA MET A 25 -9.58 -9.57 5.43
C MET A 25 -9.63 -10.53 4.26
N THR A 26 -10.76 -11.22 4.13
CA THR A 26 -11.02 -12.04 2.94
C THR A 26 -11.34 -11.13 1.76
N ALA A 27 -11.21 -11.68 0.55
CA ALA A 27 -11.59 -10.95 -0.67
C ALA A 27 -13.04 -10.47 -0.59
N GLY A 28 -13.95 -11.31 -0.07
CA GLY A 28 -15.36 -10.94 0.10
C GLY A 28 -15.57 -9.81 1.09
N GLU A 29 -14.85 -9.84 2.21
CA GLU A 29 -14.93 -8.76 3.20
C GLU A 29 -14.43 -7.44 2.61
N ILE A 30 -13.33 -7.47 1.86
CA ILE A 30 -12.83 -6.28 1.19
C ILE A 30 -13.85 -5.79 0.16
N ALA A 31 -14.40 -6.69 -0.65
CA ALA A 31 -15.37 -6.35 -1.69
C ALA A 31 -16.59 -5.62 -1.11
N ALA A 32 -17.00 -5.95 0.11
CA ALA A 32 -18.14 -5.31 0.76
C ALA A 32 -17.94 -3.81 0.98
N HIS A 33 -16.71 -3.32 0.92
CA HIS A 33 -16.40 -1.90 1.08
C HIS A 33 -16.38 -1.13 -0.25
N PHE A 34 -16.68 -1.79 -1.36
CA PHE A 34 -16.59 -1.18 -2.69
C PHE A 34 -17.84 -1.43 -3.51
N GLU A 35 -18.14 -0.48 -4.38
CA GLU A 35 -19.16 -0.64 -5.42
C GLU A 35 -18.47 -0.86 -6.76
N LEU A 36 -17.60 -1.86 -6.81
CA LEU A 36 -16.83 -2.20 -8.00
C LEU A 36 -17.22 -3.58 -8.51
N ALA A 37 -17.20 -3.75 -9.84
CA ALA A 37 -17.39 -5.05 -10.45
C ALA A 37 -16.28 -6.01 -9.99
N LYS A 38 -16.61 -7.28 -9.86
CA LYS A 38 -15.66 -8.31 -9.45
C LYS A 38 -14.38 -8.33 -10.31
N PRO A 39 -14.46 -8.25 -11.66
CA PRO A 39 -13.24 -8.23 -12.46
C PRO A 39 -12.33 -7.03 -12.16
N THR A 40 -12.92 -5.86 -11.91
CA THR A 40 -12.17 -4.67 -11.56
C THR A 40 -11.44 -4.85 -10.24
N LEU A 41 -12.15 -5.36 -9.24
CA LEU A 41 -11.55 -5.60 -7.92
C LEU A 41 -10.47 -6.68 -7.99
N SER A 42 -10.70 -7.76 -8.75
CA SER A 42 -9.70 -8.80 -8.97
C SER A 42 -8.43 -8.23 -9.62
N GLY A 43 -8.60 -7.28 -10.55
CA GLY A 43 -7.48 -6.58 -11.18
C GLY A 43 -6.66 -5.79 -10.15
N HIS A 44 -7.33 -5.13 -9.21
CA HIS A 44 -6.65 -4.41 -8.14
C HIS A 44 -5.86 -5.36 -7.24
N PHE A 45 -6.45 -6.50 -6.88
CA PHE A 45 -5.74 -7.51 -6.09
C PHE A 45 -4.50 -8.04 -6.81
N ALA A 46 -4.62 -8.28 -8.11
CA ALA A 46 -3.49 -8.76 -8.91
C ALA A 46 -2.34 -7.75 -8.90
N VAL A 47 -2.64 -6.46 -9.09
CA VAL A 47 -1.64 -5.40 -9.06
C VAL A 47 -0.96 -5.32 -7.69
N LEU A 48 -1.74 -5.36 -6.62
CA LEU A 48 -1.21 -5.30 -5.25
C LEU A 48 -0.34 -6.51 -4.93
N ARG A 49 -0.76 -7.69 -5.37
CA ARG A 49 0.00 -8.93 -5.17
C ARG A 49 1.31 -8.91 -5.93
N GLU A 50 1.29 -8.50 -7.19
CA GLU A 50 2.51 -8.41 -8.01
C GLU A 50 3.51 -7.42 -7.42
N ALA A 51 3.01 -6.36 -6.81
CA ALA A 51 3.86 -5.38 -6.13
C ALA A 51 4.39 -5.89 -4.78
N GLY A 52 3.90 -7.03 -4.31
CA GLY A 52 4.30 -7.56 -3.01
C GLY A 52 3.69 -6.83 -1.81
N LEU A 53 2.72 -5.93 -2.07
CA LEU A 53 2.09 -5.13 -1.01
C LEU A 53 1.08 -5.91 -0.19
N VAL A 54 0.54 -7.00 -0.73
CA VAL A 54 -0.36 -7.88 -0.01
C VAL A 54 0.12 -9.32 -0.13
N ALA A 55 -0.17 -10.10 0.89
CA ALA A 55 0.13 -11.52 0.92
C ALA A 55 -1.20 -12.29 0.97
N PRO A 56 -1.56 -13.00 -0.11
CA PRO A 56 -2.75 -13.82 -0.09
C PRO A 56 -2.47 -15.16 0.57
N GLU A 57 -3.44 -15.65 1.32
CA GLU A 57 -3.41 -17.00 1.89
C GLU A 57 -4.73 -17.67 1.54
N LYS A 58 -4.65 -18.79 0.83
CA LYS A 58 -5.84 -19.53 0.42
C LYS A 58 -6.07 -20.69 1.36
N VAL A 59 -7.27 -20.75 1.94
CA VAL A 59 -7.72 -21.87 2.77
C VAL A 59 -9.05 -22.34 2.17
N GLY A 60 -9.06 -23.54 1.60
CA GLY A 60 -10.22 -24.03 0.85
C GLY A 60 -10.45 -23.14 -0.37
N THR A 61 -11.64 -22.54 -0.47
CA THR A 61 -11.98 -21.61 -1.55
C THR A 61 -11.88 -20.16 -1.12
N THR A 62 -11.45 -19.92 0.12
CA THR A 62 -11.38 -18.56 0.67
C THR A 62 -9.96 -18.03 0.58
N ILE A 63 -9.81 -16.81 0.06
CA ILE A 63 -8.53 -16.11 0.02
C ILE A 63 -8.59 -14.99 1.05
N THR A 64 -7.63 -15.01 1.97
CA THR A 64 -7.45 -13.95 2.97
C THR A 64 -6.21 -13.15 2.59
N TYR A 65 -6.32 -11.83 2.63
CA TYR A 65 -5.21 -10.94 2.34
C TYR A 65 -4.70 -10.26 3.60
N ARG A 66 -3.41 -10.06 3.67
CA ARG A 66 -2.81 -9.23 4.71
C ARG A 66 -1.84 -8.25 4.07
N LEU A 67 -1.63 -7.12 4.74
CA LEU A 67 -0.70 -6.09 4.28
C LEU A 67 0.74 -6.52 4.59
N ASN A 68 1.61 -6.40 3.60
CA ASN A 68 3.05 -6.50 3.80
C ASN A 68 3.60 -5.12 4.18
N VAL A 69 3.58 -4.82 5.46
CA VAL A 69 3.97 -3.51 5.98
C VAL A 69 5.40 -3.16 5.58
N SER A 70 6.32 -4.11 5.66
CA SER A 70 7.72 -3.85 5.34
C SER A 70 7.93 -3.44 3.88
N VAL A 71 7.18 -4.03 2.94
CA VAL A 71 7.26 -3.65 1.53
C VAL A 71 6.79 -2.21 1.33
N LEU A 72 5.68 -1.85 1.96
CA LEU A 72 5.14 -0.49 1.88
C LEU A 72 6.10 0.51 2.51
N GLU A 73 6.60 0.22 3.70
CA GLU A 73 7.55 1.10 4.40
C GLU A 73 8.82 1.30 3.60
N GLU A 74 9.43 0.23 3.08
CA GLU A 74 10.63 0.31 2.27
C GLU A 74 10.44 1.19 1.05
N ALA A 75 9.30 1.04 0.37
CA ALA A 75 9.01 1.84 -0.82
C ALA A 75 8.88 3.33 -0.48
N LEU A 76 8.17 3.64 0.61
CA LEU A 76 7.99 5.03 1.03
C LEU A 76 9.30 5.64 1.51
N LEU A 77 10.11 4.90 2.27
CA LEU A 77 11.41 5.37 2.73
C LEU A 77 12.35 5.60 1.55
N ALA A 78 12.36 4.69 0.58
CA ALA A 78 13.19 4.84 -0.62
C ALA A 78 12.78 6.07 -1.42
N LEU A 79 11.48 6.33 -1.52
CA LEU A 79 10.97 7.50 -2.22
C LEU A 79 11.37 8.78 -1.50
N MET A 80 11.20 8.82 -0.18
CA MET A 80 11.61 9.95 0.64
C MET A 80 13.12 10.20 0.51
N ASP A 81 13.91 9.16 0.57
CA ASP A 81 15.35 9.24 0.44
C ASP A 81 15.77 9.76 -0.95
N GLY A 82 15.12 9.24 -1.98
CA GLY A 82 15.38 9.67 -3.36
C GLY A 82 15.11 11.15 -3.58
N PHE A 83 14.13 11.71 -2.90
CA PHE A 83 13.83 13.15 -2.94
C PHE A 83 14.47 13.91 -1.78
N ARG A 84 15.20 13.23 -0.92
CA ARG A 84 15.90 13.83 0.23
C ARG A 84 14.96 14.59 1.15
N LEU A 85 13.74 14.12 1.29
CA LEU A 85 12.71 14.81 2.06
C LEU A 85 13.06 14.93 3.55
N GLY A 86 13.61 13.86 4.13
CA GLY A 86 14.05 13.87 5.52
C GLY A 86 15.17 14.86 5.76
N GLU A 87 16.15 14.92 4.86
CA GLU A 87 17.25 15.88 4.93
C GLU A 87 16.78 17.31 4.78
N ALA A 88 15.88 17.56 3.82
CA ALA A 88 15.33 18.90 3.62
C ALA A 88 14.60 19.37 4.87
N ARG A 89 13.87 18.49 5.52
CA ARG A 89 13.17 18.78 6.77
C ARG A 89 14.14 19.14 7.89
N ASN A 90 15.18 18.35 8.04
CA ASN A 90 16.21 18.59 9.05
C ASN A 90 16.94 19.91 8.79
N LEU A 91 17.25 20.21 7.55
CA LEU A 91 17.86 21.48 7.17
C LEU A 91 16.95 22.65 7.46
N GLY A 92 15.63 22.50 7.22
CA GLY A 92 14.66 23.51 7.55
C GLY A 92 14.63 23.80 9.05
N GLU A 93 14.62 22.77 9.85
CA GLU A 93 14.67 22.89 11.30
C GLU A 93 15.94 23.59 11.78
N ALA A 94 17.08 23.21 11.19
CA ALA A 94 18.36 23.84 11.52
C ALA A 94 18.36 25.34 11.18
N LYS A 95 17.76 25.71 10.05
CA LYS A 95 17.65 27.11 9.66
C LYS A 95 16.77 27.91 10.62
N GLU A 96 15.71 27.29 11.08
CA GLU A 96 14.80 27.93 12.03
C GLU A 96 15.46 28.19 13.37
N GLN A 97 16.41 27.36 13.75
CA GLN A 97 17.16 27.50 15.00
C GLN A 97 18.25 28.56 14.95
N LYS A 98 18.61 28.98 13.76
CA LYS A 98 19.64 30.01 13.58
C LYS A 98 19.00 31.38 13.68
N PRO A 99 19.60 32.26 14.44
CA PRO A 99 19.11 33.62 14.52
C PRO A 99 19.24 34.40 13.22
#